data_e75028fb3a15e1b021840aa04e0c514a
#
_entry.id   e75028fb3a15e1b021840aa04e0c514a
#
_cell.length_a   1.000
_cell.length_b   1.000
_cell.length_c   1.000
_cell.angle_alpha   90.00
_cell.angle_beta   90.00
_cell.angle_gamma   90.00
#
_symmetry.space_group_name_H-M   'P 1'
#
loop_
_entity.id
_entity.type
_entity.pdbx_description
1 polymer ?
#
loop_
_entity_poly.entity_id
_entity_poly.type
_entity_poly.pdbx_seq_one_letter_code
_entity_poly.pdbx_strand_id
1 'polypeptide(L)'
;MLHARRLMGFVLVALMALPFVAVDLFGQAKDDKTKKEPVKTDTKKDTPKEKDAPKGKDTPKEKDAPKEKDAPKEKDAGGKVALAWKFKPFYQTMTTTTDQKMKVMSNDVTQKQTQTFYFSWTPIKEEGDKVILEQKILGVKMDIDIGGSPIRYDSTAPGANNANNPLGQFFQALNNSTFTVTLDRKTYKVLKIDGRDEFVKKLVNANKQMQPLLNKILSEDALREMAEPTFNVIPTEGAVEIGKTWKKATTLDMGPIGKYTNEYTYKYEGADAANKNLDKIGIDTKLTYLPPEKASESAGGLPFRIKGAKLESKNSKGTVLFNREKGRVEKSTTSIDLNGTLDIEIGGQLTSVTLSQSQSTEVTSSDTNPVETKPADTKPADPKQPSK
;
A
#
# COMPACT_ATOMS: atom_id res chain seq x y z
N MET A 1 -0.61 14.82 -2.29
CA MET A 1 -0.89 14.18 -1.02
C MET A 1 -1.38 12.74 -1.10
N LEU A 2 -1.36 12.12 -2.25
CA LEU A 2 -2.05 10.85 -2.44
C LEU A 2 -1.16 9.63 -2.48
N HIS A 3 0.10 9.73 -2.81
CA HIS A 3 0.97 8.57 -3.02
C HIS A 3 1.71 8.14 -1.74
N ALA A 4 2.00 9.03 -0.82
CA ALA A 4 2.62 8.70 0.46
C ALA A 4 1.74 7.90 1.39
N ARG A 5 0.45 8.19 1.34
CA ARG A 5 -0.54 7.42 2.10
C ARG A 5 -0.78 6.05 1.52
N ARG A 6 -0.58 5.89 0.22
CA ARG A 6 -0.65 4.59 -0.42
C ARG A 6 0.47 3.69 0.07
N LEU A 7 1.68 4.24 0.22
CA LEU A 7 2.81 3.47 0.72
C LEU A 7 2.73 3.24 2.23
N MET A 8 2.25 4.22 3.01
CA MET A 8 2.01 4.02 4.45
C MET A 8 0.90 3.00 4.71
N GLY A 9 -0.16 3.01 3.89
CA GLY A 9 -1.16 1.95 3.86
C GLY A 9 -0.57 0.62 3.39
N PHE A 10 0.28 0.61 2.37
CA PHE A 10 0.94 -0.57 1.83
C PHE A 10 1.89 -1.20 2.85
N VAL A 11 2.67 -0.41 3.56
CA VAL A 11 3.59 -0.87 4.61
C VAL A 11 2.84 -1.40 5.83
N LEU A 12 1.81 -0.70 6.28
CA LEU A 12 0.95 -1.20 7.35
C LEU A 12 0.20 -2.48 6.94
N VAL A 13 -0.26 -2.57 5.69
CA VAL A 13 -0.89 -3.77 5.12
C VAL A 13 0.12 -4.91 5.00
N ALA A 14 1.30 -4.68 4.45
CA ALA A 14 2.36 -5.68 4.37
C ALA A 14 2.84 -6.13 5.76
N LEU A 15 2.90 -5.21 6.72
CA LEU A 15 3.23 -5.50 8.12
C LEU A 15 2.17 -6.34 8.82
N MET A 16 0.91 -6.18 8.46
CA MET A 16 -0.19 -6.92 9.07
C MET A 16 -0.47 -8.26 8.40
N ALA A 17 -0.19 -8.38 7.09
CA ALA A 17 -0.39 -9.62 6.36
C ALA A 17 0.64 -10.70 6.74
N LEU A 18 1.90 -10.32 6.89
CA LEU A 18 2.99 -11.29 7.15
C LEU A 18 2.98 -11.93 8.55
N PRO A 19 2.75 -11.20 9.68
CA PRO A 19 2.82 -11.80 11.01
C PRO A 19 1.61 -12.65 11.37
N PHE A 20 0.42 -12.40 10.80
CA PHE A 20 -0.80 -13.15 11.15
C PHE A 20 -0.79 -14.57 10.61
N VAL A 21 -0.34 -14.76 9.37
CA VAL A 21 -0.23 -16.09 8.78
C VAL A 21 0.77 -16.97 9.54
N ALA A 22 1.83 -16.37 10.09
CA ALA A 22 2.83 -17.09 10.83
C ALA A 22 2.33 -17.61 12.19
N VAL A 23 1.50 -16.85 12.91
CA VAL A 23 1.05 -17.22 14.26
C VAL A 23 0.11 -18.43 14.24
N ASP A 24 -0.84 -18.49 13.30
CA ASP A 24 -1.77 -19.63 13.23
C ASP A 24 -1.13 -20.90 12.68
N LEU A 25 -0.19 -20.80 11.73
CA LEU A 25 0.55 -21.95 11.22
C LEU A 25 1.50 -22.56 12.26
N PHE A 26 2.00 -21.78 13.25
CA PHE A 26 2.91 -22.24 14.31
C PHE A 26 2.19 -22.76 15.55
N GLY A 27 0.95 -22.32 15.80
CA GLY A 27 0.12 -22.85 16.90
C GLY A 27 -0.22 -24.33 16.74
N GLN A 28 -0.35 -24.79 15.50
CA GLN A 28 -0.70 -26.19 15.21
C GLN A 28 0.52 -27.14 15.17
N ALA A 29 1.74 -26.62 15.05
CA ALA A 29 2.96 -27.46 14.95
C ALA A 29 3.51 -27.96 16.30
N LYS A 30 2.91 -27.61 17.44
CA LYS A 30 3.43 -27.97 18.77
C LYS A 30 2.87 -29.26 19.37
N ASP A 31 1.89 -29.90 18.78
CA ASP A 31 1.23 -31.07 19.42
C ASP A 31 1.46 -32.43 18.76
N ASP A 32 2.34 -32.57 17.79
CA ASP A 32 2.66 -33.89 17.23
C ASP A 32 4.07 -34.38 17.64
N LYS A 33 4.20 -34.72 18.95
CA LYS A 33 5.30 -35.55 19.45
C LYS A 33 4.86 -37.00 19.54
N THR A 34 4.85 -37.71 18.42
CA THR A 34 4.88 -39.18 18.45
C THR A 34 6.14 -39.68 17.76
N LYS A 35 6.93 -40.35 18.63
CA LYS A 35 8.08 -41.20 18.34
C LYS A 35 7.96 -41.96 17.02
N LYS A 36 9.04 -41.93 16.22
CA LYS A 36 9.53 -43.13 15.53
C LYS A 36 11.02 -43.06 15.28
N GLU A 37 11.66 -44.19 15.61
CA GLU A 37 13.07 -44.51 15.52
C GLU A 37 13.64 -44.53 14.09
N PRO A 38 14.98 -44.58 13.95
CA PRO A 38 15.66 -44.38 12.68
C PRO A 38 15.74 -45.68 11.87
N VAL A 39 15.41 -45.59 10.59
CA VAL A 39 15.74 -46.65 9.62
C VAL A 39 16.93 -46.18 8.80
N LYS A 40 17.94 -46.99 8.80
CA LYS A 40 19.20 -46.95 8.04
C LYS A 40 18.95 -47.34 6.57
N THR A 41 19.94 -46.91 5.76
CA THR A 41 20.41 -47.49 4.50
C THR A 41 19.67 -47.07 3.26
N ASP A 42 20.25 -46.90 2.09
CA ASP A 42 21.55 -47.24 1.50
C ASP A 42 21.73 -46.42 0.21
N THR A 43 22.97 -46.20 -0.08
CA THR A 43 23.50 -45.59 -1.31
C THR A 43 23.16 -46.42 -2.54
N LYS A 44 22.71 -45.77 -3.65
CA LYS A 44 23.17 -46.14 -4.99
C LYS A 44 23.11 -44.96 -5.96
N LYS A 45 24.25 -44.71 -6.49
CA LYS A 45 24.62 -43.94 -7.67
C LYS A 45 24.00 -44.58 -8.91
N ASP A 46 23.41 -43.77 -9.75
CA ASP A 46 23.47 -44.01 -11.22
C ASP A 46 23.14 -42.73 -11.98
N THR A 47 24.10 -42.32 -12.79
CA THR A 47 24.02 -41.30 -13.81
C THR A 47 23.65 -41.97 -15.14
N PRO A 48 22.86 -41.41 -16.02
CA PRO A 48 23.18 -41.43 -17.43
C PRO A 48 23.00 -40.08 -18.13
N LYS A 49 24.07 -39.67 -18.75
CA LYS A 49 24.31 -39.31 -20.17
C LYS A 49 23.28 -38.44 -20.93
N GLU A 50 23.81 -37.31 -21.35
CA GLU A 50 23.46 -36.46 -22.48
C GLU A 50 23.04 -37.25 -23.75
N LYS A 51 22.06 -36.76 -24.46
CA LYS A 51 22.00 -36.83 -25.92
C LYS A 51 21.16 -35.72 -26.55
N ASP A 52 21.84 -34.92 -27.37
CA ASP A 52 21.50 -34.39 -28.67
C ASP A 52 20.17 -33.66 -28.95
N ALA A 53 20.35 -32.42 -29.33
CA ALA A 53 19.39 -31.58 -30.06
C ALA A 53 19.15 -32.04 -31.50
N PRO A 54 18.06 -31.72 -32.09
CA PRO A 54 18.02 -31.35 -33.52
C PRO A 54 17.49 -29.93 -33.77
N LYS A 55 18.20 -29.27 -34.66
CA LYS A 55 17.79 -28.06 -35.39
C LYS A 55 16.60 -28.36 -36.31
N GLY A 56 15.62 -27.47 -36.35
CA GLY A 56 14.60 -27.43 -37.38
C GLY A 56 14.03 -26.03 -37.51
N LYS A 57 14.37 -25.39 -38.62
CA LYS A 57 13.78 -24.17 -39.16
C LYS A 57 12.30 -24.39 -39.44
N ASP A 58 11.45 -23.39 -39.23
CA ASP A 58 10.60 -22.79 -40.24
C ASP A 58 9.73 -21.67 -39.66
N THR A 59 9.83 -20.52 -40.29
CA THR A 59 9.04 -19.32 -40.04
C THR A 59 7.78 -19.37 -40.91
N PRO A 60 6.58 -19.18 -40.37
CA PRO A 60 5.43 -18.80 -41.18
C PRO A 60 5.20 -17.29 -41.16
N LYS A 61 4.94 -16.79 -42.36
CA LYS A 61 4.62 -15.42 -42.74
C LYS A 61 3.43 -14.87 -41.98
N GLU A 62 3.61 -13.64 -41.51
CA GLU A 62 2.57 -12.70 -41.07
C GLU A 62 1.49 -12.53 -42.15
N LYS A 63 0.24 -12.71 -41.77
CA LYS A 63 -0.94 -12.31 -42.56
C LYS A 63 -1.47 -11.00 -41.98
N ASP A 64 -1.64 -10.03 -42.86
CA ASP A 64 -2.21 -8.72 -42.66
C ASP A 64 -3.51 -8.75 -41.85
N ALA A 65 -3.54 -7.99 -40.74
CA ALA A 65 -4.75 -7.65 -40.00
C ALA A 65 -5.44 -6.44 -40.66
N PRO A 66 -6.77 -6.39 -40.68
CA PRO A 66 -7.51 -5.28 -41.29
C PRO A 66 -7.31 -3.99 -40.52
N LYS A 67 -7.04 -2.88 -41.22
CA LYS A 67 -7.01 -1.53 -40.70
C LYS A 67 -8.39 -1.15 -40.15
N GLU A 68 -8.44 -0.95 -38.85
CA GLU A 68 -9.54 -0.30 -38.15
C GLU A 68 -9.58 1.17 -38.57
N LYS A 69 -10.76 1.60 -39.07
CA LYS A 69 -11.00 2.98 -39.48
C LYS A 69 -10.98 3.88 -38.27
N ASP A 70 -10.07 4.85 -38.27
CA ASP A 70 -10.00 5.96 -37.33
C ASP A 70 -11.33 6.71 -37.26
N ALA A 71 -11.94 6.70 -36.07
CA ALA A 71 -12.98 7.66 -35.71
C ALA A 71 -12.35 9.06 -35.58
N PRO A 72 -13.03 10.16 -35.99
CA PRO A 72 -12.47 11.48 -35.90
C PRO A 72 -12.19 11.85 -34.43
N LYS A 73 -10.91 11.96 -34.06
CA LYS A 73 -10.50 12.58 -32.80
C LYS A 73 -10.83 14.05 -32.90
N GLU A 74 -11.83 14.50 -32.12
CA GLU A 74 -11.97 15.90 -31.78
C GLU A 74 -10.64 16.38 -31.20
N LYS A 75 -9.94 17.21 -31.95
CA LYS A 75 -8.76 17.92 -31.49
C LYS A 75 -9.22 19.01 -30.52
N ASP A 76 -9.27 18.67 -29.22
CA ASP A 76 -9.21 19.68 -28.19
C ASP A 76 -7.93 20.48 -28.44
N ALA A 77 -8.07 21.80 -28.63
CA ALA A 77 -6.95 22.70 -28.84
C ALA A 77 -6.05 22.67 -27.61
N GLY A 78 -5.00 21.84 -27.67
CA GLY A 78 -4.13 21.49 -26.57
C GLY A 78 -3.30 22.66 -26.05
N GLY A 79 -3.91 23.50 -25.22
CA GLY A 79 -3.20 24.49 -24.42
C GLY A 79 -2.40 23.82 -23.30
N LYS A 80 -1.20 24.36 -23.00
CA LYS A 80 -0.43 23.93 -21.83
C LYS A 80 -1.16 24.31 -20.55
N VAL A 81 -1.26 23.37 -19.62
CA VAL A 81 -1.96 23.52 -18.33
C VAL A 81 -0.94 23.48 -17.20
N ALA A 82 -0.99 24.46 -16.31
CA ALA A 82 -0.18 24.46 -15.09
C ALA A 82 -0.87 23.66 -13.98
N LEU A 83 -0.21 22.61 -13.49
CA LEU A 83 -0.62 21.85 -12.33
C LEU A 83 0.22 22.29 -11.13
N ALA A 84 -0.43 22.80 -10.09
CA ALA A 84 0.26 23.26 -8.89
C ALA A 84 -0.52 22.92 -7.62
N TRP A 85 0.18 22.53 -6.59
CA TRP A 85 -0.39 22.34 -5.26
C TRP A 85 -0.78 23.70 -4.67
N LYS A 86 -2.01 23.74 -4.10
CA LYS A 86 -2.46 24.83 -3.23
C LYS A 86 -2.67 24.23 -1.84
N PHE A 87 -1.80 24.55 -0.94
CA PHE A 87 -1.77 23.96 0.39
C PHE A 87 -2.86 24.58 1.29
N LYS A 88 -4.10 24.14 1.12
CA LYS A 88 -5.26 24.51 1.95
C LYS A 88 -5.66 23.33 2.85
N PRO A 89 -6.35 23.57 3.97
CA PRO A 89 -6.86 22.47 4.81
C PRO A 89 -7.82 21.57 4.02
N PHE A 90 -7.75 20.26 4.25
CA PHE A 90 -8.69 19.28 3.70
C PHE A 90 -8.63 17.97 4.45
N TYR A 91 -9.64 17.14 4.21
CA TYR A 91 -9.74 15.78 4.73
C TYR A 91 -9.51 14.78 3.63
N GLN A 92 -9.18 13.55 4.02
CA GLN A 92 -8.93 12.52 3.06
C GLN A 92 -9.28 11.15 3.63
N THR A 93 -9.92 10.34 2.80
CA THR A 93 -10.18 8.93 3.04
C THR A 93 -9.33 8.10 2.12
N MET A 94 -8.64 7.10 2.67
CA MET A 94 -7.88 6.12 1.91
C MET A 94 -8.39 4.73 2.25
N THR A 95 -8.86 4.01 1.24
CA THR A 95 -9.29 2.62 1.37
C THR A 95 -8.37 1.73 0.54
N THR A 96 -7.80 0.71 1.18
CA THR A 96 -6.98 -0.32 0.53
C THR A 96 -7.66 -1.65 0.72
N THR A 97 -7.89 -2.36 -0.39
CA THR A 97 -8.38 -3.74 -0.39
C THR A 97 -7.28 -4.66 -0.92
N THR A 98 -7.04 -5.74 -0.21
CA THR A 98 -6.03 -6.76 -0.57
C THR A 98 -6.69 -8.13 -0.58
N ASP A 99 -6.50 -8.89 -1.65
CA ASP A 99 -6.80 -10.32 -1.76
C ASP A 99 -5.47 -11.04 -1.95
N GLN A 100 -5.15 -11.93 -1.01
CA GLN A 100 -3.87 -12.63 -0.98
C GLN A 100 -4.09 -14.12 -0.85
N LYS A 101 -3.39 -14.88 -1.68
CA LYS A 101 -3.31 -16.34 -1.62
C LYS A 101 -1.86 -16.74 -1.45
N MET A 102 -1.61 -17.56 -0.47
CA MET A 102 -0.29 -18.13 -0.21
C MET A 102 -0.38 -19.64 -0.15
N LYS A 103 0.63 -20.30 -0.71
CA LYS A 103 0.81 -21.73 -0.53
C LYS A 103 2.08 -21.95 0.25
N VAL A 104 1.93 -22.47 1.47
CA VAL A 104 3.02 -22.77 2.38
C VAL A 104 3.09 -24.29 2.55
N MET A 105 4.13 -24.91 2.01
CA MET A 105 4.21 -26.39 1.90
C MET A 105 3.00 -26.93 1.11
N SER A 106 2.10 -27.67 1.77
CA SER A 106 0.87 -28.23 1.17
C SER A 106 -0.38 -27.47 1.55
N ASN A 107 -0.28 -26.40 2.38
CA ASN A 107 -1.41 -25.66 2.89
C ASN A 107 -1.65 -24.39 2.08
N ASP A 108 -2.88 -24.20 1.63
CA ASP A 108 -3.33 -22.94 1.03
C ASP A 108 -3.88 -22.02 2.12
N VAL A 109 -3.34 -20.81 2.17
CA VAL A 109 -3.79 -19.75 3.10
C VAL A 109 -4.32 -18.60 2.27
N THR A 110 -5.56 -18.22 2.52
CA THR A 110 -6.17 -17.06 1.89
C THR A 110 -6.34 -15.93 2.90
N GLN A 111 -6.10 -14.72 2.48
CA GLN A 111 -6.36 -13.53 3.28
C GLN A 111 -7.07 -12.50 2.42
N LYS A 112 -8.17 -11.96 2.95
CA LYS A 112 -8.84 -10.79 2.41
C LYS A 112 -8.80 -9.69 3.45
N GLN A 113 -8.49 -8.47 3.00
CA GLN A 113 -8.38 -7.34 3.90
C GLN A 113 -8.92 -6.09 3.24
N THR A 114 -9.72 -5.33 4.00
CA THR A 114 -10.09 -3.96 3.66
C THR A 114 -9.67 -3.05 4.80
N GLN A 115 -8.94 -2.00 4.48
CA GLN A 115 -8.38 -1.06 5.42
C GLN A 115 -8.74 0.36 4.99
N THR A 116 -9.34 1.13 5.90
CA THR A 116 -9.68 2.53 5.65
C THR A 116 -9.03 3.43 6.69
N PHE A 117 -8.32 4.46 6.23
CA PHE A 117 -7.78 5.53 7.05
C PHE A 117 -8.47 6.83 6.73
N TYR A 118 -8.74 7.60 7.78
CA TYR A 118 -9.25 8.96 7.70
C TYR A 118 -8.19 9.92 8.22
N PHE A 119 -7.99 11.01 7.50
CA PHE A 119 -6.95 11.97 7.84
C PHE A 119 -7.43 13.41 7.69
N SER A 120 -6.86 14.31 8.49
CA SER A 120 -6.86 15.74 8.20
C SER A 120 -5.47 16.21 7.78
N TRP A 121 -5.46 17.27 6.99
CA TRP A 121 -4.26 17.95 6.57
C TRP A 121 -4.45 19.44 6.72
N THR A 122 -3.53 20.05 7.45
CA THR A 122 -3.60 21.47 7.77
C THR A 122 -2.25 22.11 7.47
N PRO A 123 -2.16 23.11 6.60
CA PRO A 123 -0.95 23.91 6.48
C PRO A 123 -0.75 24.69 7.78
N ILE A 124 0.45 24.56 8.36
CA ILE A 124 0.82 25.26 9.60
C ILE A 124 1.54 26.55 9.26
N LYS A 125 2.52 26.47 8.31
CA LYS A 125 3.41 27.59 8.02
C LYS A 125 3.96 27.48 6.62
N GLU A 126 4.24 28.63 6.01
CA GLU A 126 5.01 28.78 4.79
C GLU A 126 6.29 29.59 5.11
N GLU A 127 7.45 29.07 4.74
CA GLU A 127 8.75 29.69 4.99
C GLU A 127 9.59 29.67 3.71
N GLY A 128 9.58 30.77 2.96
CA GLY A 128 10.26 30.86 1.67
C GLY A 128 9.79 29.77 0.70
N ASP A 129 10.69 28.89 0.29
CA ASP A 129 10.37 27.76 -0.61
C ASP A 129 9.85 26.51 0.13
N LYS A 130 9.58 26.60 1.43
CA LYS A 130 9.07 25.47 2.23
C LYS A 130 7.63 25.67 2.62
N VAL A 131 6.89 24.57 2.67
CA VAL A 131 5.57 24.50 3.31
C VAL A 131 5.60 23.42 4.38
N ILE A 132 5.05 23.73 5.55
CA ILE A 132 4.94 22.84 6.68
C ILE A 132 3.48 22.48 6.86
N LEU A 133 3.19 21.18 6.81
CA LEU A 133 1.84 20.60 6.86
C LEU A 133 1.72 19.69 8.08
N GLU A 134 0.65 19.85 8.83
CA GLU A 134 0.23 18.86 9.82
C GLU A 134 -0.63 17.77 9.15
N GLN A 135 -0.32 16.53 9.43
CA GLN A 135 -1.13 15.37 9.10
C GLN A 135 -1.59 14.68 10.37
N LYS A 136 -2.89 14.50 10.56
CA LYS A 136 -3.44 13.75 11.69
C LYS A 136 -4.26 12.56 11.22
N ILE A 137 -4.09 11.40 11.86
CA ILE A 137 -4.94 10.22 11.68
C ILE A 137 -6.20 10.43 12.52
N LEU A 138 -7.34 10.60 11.87
CA LEU A 138 -8.64 10.84 12.54
C LEU A 138 -9.37 9.55 12.89
N GLY A 139 -9.12 8.48 12.12
CA GLY A 139 -9.76 7.20 12.33
C GLY A 139 -9.18 6.10 11.45
N VAL A 140 -9.40 4.85 11.89
CA VAL A 140 -8.96 3.63 11.21
C VAL A 140 -10.08 2.60 11.26
N LYS A 141 -10.39 1.99 10.11
CA LYS A 141 -11.25 0.79 10.01
C LYS A 141 -10.45 -0.34 9.40
N MET A 142 -10.62 -1.53 9.93
CA MET A 142 -9.99 -2.76 9.47
C MET A 142 -11.01 -3.87 9.41
N ASP A 143 -11.04 -4.58 8.29
CA ASP A 143 -11.77 -5.84 8.12
C ASP A 143 -10.78 -6.81 7.47
N ILE A 144 -10.37 -7.83 8.23
CA ILE A 144 -9.38 -8.82 7.81
C ILE A 144 -10.02 -10.19 7.98
N ASP A 145 -10.01 -11.00 6.93
CA ASP A 145 -10.41 -12.40 6.96
C ASP A 145 -9.20 -13.26 6.61
N ILE A 146 -8.82 -14.15 7.51
CA ILE A 146 -7.73 -15.11 7.32
C ILE A 146 -8.30 -16.50 7.42
N GLY A 147 -8.41 -17.20 6.28
CA GLY A 147 -8.90 -18.57 6.24
C GLY A 147 -10.33 -18.73 6.79
N GLY A 148 -11.20 -17.71 6.66
CA GLY A 148 -12.58 -17.71 7.20
C GLY A 148 -12.70 -17.18 8.63
N SER A 149 -11.61 -16.66 9.22
CA SER A 149 -11.61 -16.06 10.58
C SER A 149 -11.58 -14.53 10.49
N PRO A 150 -12.73 -13.85 10.61
CA PRO A 150 -12.80 -12.41 10.46
C PRO A 150 -12.32 -11.66 11.71
N ILE A 151 -11.52 -10.63 11.52
CA ILE A 151 -11.08 -9.69 12.54
C ILE A 151 -11.52 -8.30 12.11
N ARG A 152 -12.29 -7.60 12.95
CA ARG A 152 -12.82 -6.27 12.64
C ARG A 152 -12.44 -5.27 13.70
N TYR A 153 -12.08 -4.08 13.24
CA TYR A 153 -11.82 -2.92 14.08
C TYR A 153 -12.33 -1.65 13.40
N ASP A 154 -13.04 -0.81 14.13
CA ASP A 154 -13.50 0.49 13.65
C ASP A 154 -13.35 1.52 14.77
N SER A 155 -12.33 2.36 14.68
CA SER A 155 -12.07 3.42 15.68
C SER A 155 -13.11 4.54 15.66
N THR A 156 -13.97 4.59 14.65
CA THR A 156 -15.00 5.62 14.49
C THR A 156 -16.34 5.20 15.08
N ALA A 157 -16.48 3.92 15.43
CA ALA A 157 -17.72 3.39 16.04
C ALA A 157 -17.79 3.75 17.54
N PRO A 158 -18.98 4.04 18.07
CA PRO A 158 -19.18 4.20 19.51
C PRO A 158 -18.76 2.92 20.26
N GLY A 159 -17.95 3.07 21.33
CA GLY A 159 -17.50 1.93 22.13
C GLY A 159 -16.38 1.09 21.49
N ALA A 160 -15.68 1.61 20.49
CA ALA A 160 -14.58 0.94 19.76
C ALA A 160 -13.38 0.51 20.64
N ASN A 161 -13.40 0.76 21.95
CA ASN A 161 -12.35 0.38 22.90
C ASN A 161 -12.36 -1.11 23.23
N ASN A 162 -12.31 -1.98 22.20
CA ASN A 162 -12.08 -3.41 22.39
C ASN A 162 -10.61 -3.66 22.80
N ALA A 163 -10.27 -3.22 24.01
CA ALA A 163 -8.94 -3.34 24.60
C ALA A 163 -8.45 -4.80 24.81
N ASN A 164 -9.33 -5.78 24.60
CA ASN A 164 -9.03 -7.19 24.88
C ASN A 164 -8.34 -7.92 23.69
N ASN A 165 -8.23 -7.28 22.52
CA ASN A 165 -7.54 -7.85 21.37
C ASN A 165 -6.23 -7.09 21.14
N PRO A 166 -5.04 -7.77 21.14
CA PRO A 166 -3.74 -7.12 20.88
C PRO A 166 -3.70 -6.35 19.55
N LEU A 167 -4.43 -6.83 18.54
CA LEU A 167 -4.56 -6.17 17.26
C LEU A 167 -5.37 -4.88 17.37
N GLY A 168 -6.47 -4.90 18.14
CA GLY A 168 -7.27 -3.71 18.45
C GLY A 168 -6.44 -2.63 19.17
N GLN A 169 -5.57 -3.02 20.11
CA GLN A 169 -4.65 -2.10 20.79
C GLN A 169 -3.65 -1.46 19.82
N PHE A 170 -3.12 -2.25 18.87
CA PHE A 170 -2.23 -1.73 17.85
C PHE A 170 -2.93 -0.71 16.94
N PHE A 171 -4.14 -0.98 16.48
CA PHE A 171 -4.92 -0.03 15.66
C PHE A 171 -5.33 1.20 16.46
N GLN A 172 -5.64 1.05 17.75
CA GLN A 172 -5.91 2.17 18.64
C GLN A 172 -4.70 3.09 18.77
N ALA A 173 -3.48 2.52 18.78
CA ALA A 173 -2.25 3.31 18.84
C ALA A 173 -2.02 4.18 17.60
N LEU A 174 -2.60 3.82 16.44
CA LEU A 174 -2.55 4.64 15.22
C LEU A 174 -3.42 5.89 15.33
N ASN A 175 -4.52 5.80 16.09
CA ASN A 175 -5.52 6.86 16.17
C ASN A 175 -4.96 8.12 16.83
N ASN A 176 -5.36 9.29 16.34
CA ASN A 176 -4.89 10.58 16.82
C ASN A 176 -3.36 10.79 16.75
N SER A 177 -2.65 9.97 15.95
CA SER A 177 -1.25 10.24 15.67
C SER A 177 -1.11 11.39 14.69
N THR A 178 -0.17 12.29 15.01
CA THR A 178 0.08 13.52 14.25
C THR A 178 1.51 13.54 13.75
N PHE A 179 1.68 13.96 12.51
CA PHE A 179 2.98 14.15 11.86
C PHE A 179 3.06 15.55 11.30
N THR A 180 4.25 16.14 11.37
CA THR A 180 4.55 17.40 10.68
C THR A 180 5.43 17.09 9.48
N VAL A 181 4.96 17.45 8.29
CA VAL A 181 5.64 17.19 7.01
C VAL A 181 6.15 18.52 6.44
N THR A 182 7.45 18.65 6.30
CA THR A 182 8.08 19.80 5.65
C THR A 182 8.38 19.46 4.19
N LEU A 183 7.86 20.26 3.28
CA LEU A 183 8.01 20.11 1.82
C LEU A 183 8.77 21.27 1.21
N ASP A 184 9.54 20.97 0.16
CA ASP A 184 9.99 21.97 -0.80
C ASP A 184 8.87 22.24 -1.81
N ARG A 185 8.46 23.51 -1.95
CA ARG A 185 7.32 23.92 -2.79
C ARG A 185 7.58 23.83 -4.29
N LYS A 186 8.86 23.92 -4.70
CA LYS A 186 9.27 23.88 -6.11
C LYS A 186 9.41 22.45 -6.62
N THR A 187 10.05 21.62 -5.82
CA THR A 187 10.35 20.23 -6.21
C THR A 187 9.36 19.23 -5.68
N TYR A 188 8.48 19.62 -4.73
CA TYR A 188 7.56 18.77 -4.00
C TYR A 188 8.25 17.62 -3.22
N LYS A 189 9.55 17.76 -2.94
CA LYS A 189 10.30 16.83 -2.12
C LYS A 189 9.92 16.96 -0.65
N VAL A 190 9.81 15.83 0.02
CA VAL A 190 9.68 15.78 1.48
C VAL A 190 11.06 15.95 2.09
N LEU A 191 11.26 17.08 2.77
CA LEU A 191 12.53 17.42 3.40
C LEU A 191 12.66 16.82 4.80
N LYS A 192 11.54 16.76 5.56
CA LYS A 192 11.52 16.29 6.94
C LYS A 192 10.13 15.77 7.34
N ILE A 193 10.10 14.81 8.26
CA ILE A 193 8.89 14.36 8.96
C ILE A 193 9.15 14.31 10.45
N ASP A 194 8.42 15.12 11.23
CA ASP A 194 8.43 15.10 12.68
C ASP A 194 7.24 14.32 13.24
N GLY A 195 7.29 13.90 14.51
CA GLY A 195 6.24 13.11 15.17
C GLY A 195 6.48 11.60 15.11
N ARG A 196 7.55 11.17 14.44
CA ARG A 196 7.92 9.75 14.29
C ARG A 196 8.12 9.05 15.64
N ASP A 197 8.90 9.65 16.54
CA ASP A 197 9.33 8.97 17.76
C ASP A 197 8.15 8.72 18.72
N GLU A 198 7.22 9.67 18.82
CA GLU A 198 5.99 9.47 19.57
C GLU A 198 5.11 8.39 18.95
N PHE A 199 5.02 8.37 17.62
CA PHE A 199 4.27 7.36 16.89
C PHE A 199 4.84 5.96 17.10
N VAL A 200 6.15 5.78 16.93
CA VAL A 200 6.84 4.50 17.17
C VAL A 200 6.67 4.07 18.62
N LYS A 201 6.81 4.99 19.59
CA LYS A 201 6.61 4.71 21.03
C LYS A 201 5.19 4.20 21.31
N LYS A 202 4.16 4.78 20.71
CA LYS A 202 2.77 4.29 20.86
C LYS A 202 2.63 2.85 20.36
N LEU A 203 3.17 2.54 19.17
CA LEU A 203 3.11 1.20 18.57
C LEU A 203 3.92 0.17 19.37
N VAL A 204 5.11 0.53 19.84
CA VAL A 204 5.96 -0.33 20.69
C VAL A 204 5.28 -0.62 22.03
N ASN A 205 4.58 0.35 22.60
CA ASN A 205 3.81 0.12 23.84
C ASN A 205 2.68 -0.90 23.65
N ALA A 206 2.07 -0.94 22.46
CA ALA A 206 1.06 -1.93 22.11
C ALA A 206 1.68 -3.33 21.87
N ASN A 207 2.90 -3.38 21.32
CA ASN A 207 3.62 -4.64 21.08
C ASN A 207 5.15 -4.43 21.13
N LYS A 208 5.74 -4.69 22.30
CA LYS A 208 7.18 -4.49 22.55
C LYS A 208 8.09 -5.37 21.69
N GLN A 209 7.63 -6.56 21.30
CA GLN A 209 8.42 -7.49 20.49
C GLN A 209 8.68 -6.94 19.08
N MET A 210 7.79 -6.06 18.58
CA MET A 210 7.93 -5.44 17.26
C MET A 210 8.88 -4.23 17.24
N GLN A 211 9.43 -3.81 18.36
CA GLN A 211 10.25 -2.60 18.43
C GLN A 211 11.40 -2.55 17.39
N PRO A 212 12.23 -3.61 17.22
CA PRO A 212 13.30 -3.57 16.21
C PRO A 212 12.78 -3.40 14.79
N LEU A 213 11.70 -4.10 14.45
CA LEU A 213 11.03 -3.99 13.16
C LEU A 213 10.45 -2.61 12.94
N LEU A 214 9.65 -2.10 13.90
CA LEU A 214 9.02 -0.78 13.84
C LEU A 214 10.06 0.34 13.69
N ASN A 215 11.15 0.26 14.43
CA ASN A 215 12.25 1.24 14.32
C ASN A 215 12.85 1.27 12.92
N LYS A 216 12.93 0.14 12.23
CA LYS A 216 13.51 0.05 10.88
C LYS A 216 12.51 0.51 9.82
N ILE A 217 11.31 -0.06 9.79
CA ILE A 217 10.32 0.23 8.75
C ILE A 217 9.68 1.64 8.89
N LEU A 218 9.71 2.22 10.09
CA LEU A 218 9.30 3.58 10.39
C LEU A 218 10.51 4.48 10.66
N SER A 219 11.67 4.18 10.06
CA SER A 219 12.81 5.10 10.09
C SER A 219 12.43 6.44 9.43
N GLU A 220 13.16 7.50 9.74
CA GLU A 220 12.89 8.83 9.15
C GLU A 220 12.95 8.79 7.62
N ASP A 221 13.96 8.10 7.06
CA ASP A 221 14.09 7.90 5.62
C ASP A 221 12.91 7.12 5.04
N ALA A 222 12.49 6.02 5.71
CA ALA A 222 11.35 5.24 5.26
C ALA A 222 10.05 6.08 5.27
N LEU A 223 9.81 6.85 6.31
CA LEU A 223 8.65 7.75 6.37
C LEU A 223 8.70 8.82 5.28
N ARG A 224 9.88 9.39 5.02
CA ARG A 224 10.08 10.38 3.96
C ARG A 224 9.83 9.78 2.58
N GLU A 225 10.42 8.63 2.27
CA GLU A 225 10.20 7.89 1.02
C GLU A 225 8.73 7.48 0.84
N MET A 226 8.05 7.15 1.93
CA MET A 226 6.60 6.89 1.92
C MET A 226 5.77 8.16 1.68
N ALA A 227 6.23 9.32 2.14
CA ALA A 227 5.51 10.58 1.99
C ALA A 227 5.70 11.21 0.59
N GLU A 228 6.84 11.03 -0.03
CA GLU A 228 7.23 11.75 -1.25
C GLU A 228 6.30 11.50 -2.46
N PRO A 229 5.86 10.28 -2.78
CA PRO A 229 4.96 10.03 -3.90
C PRO A 229 3.65 10.79 -3.88
N THR A 230 3.21 11.23 -2.70
CA THR A 230 2.00 12.07 -2.55
C THR A 230 2.09 13.33 -3.38
N PHE A 231 3.23 13.99 -3.30
CA PHE A 231 3.42 15.32 -3.84
C PHE A 231 3.99 15.26 -5.25
N ASN A 232 4.66 14.17 -5.60
CA ASN A 232 5.29 13.95 -6.91
C ASN A 232 4.33 13.57 -8.03
N VAL A 233 3.01 13.57 -7.78
CA VAL A 233 1.97 13.23 -8.77
C VAL A 233 1.88 14.24 -9.90
N ILE A 234 2.28 15.49 -9.66
CA ILE A 234 2.37 16.52 -10.68
C ILE A 234 3.85 16.79 -11.02
N PRO A 235 4.14 17.22 -12.24
CA PRO A 235 5.51 17.52 -12.63
C PRO A 235 6.03 18.77 -11.91
N THR A 236 7.33 18.83 -11.72
CA THR A 236 8.02 20.00 -11.18
C THR A 236 8.20 21.10 -12.22
N GLU A 237 8.08 20.77 -13.49
CA GLU A 237 8.22 21.67 -14.62
C GLU A 237 6.83 22.23 -14.99
N GLY A 238 6.50 23.39 -14.49
CA GLY A 238 5.43 24.32 -14.84
C GLY A 238 4.18 23.76 -15.51
N ALA A 239 4.13 23.78 -16.84
CA ALA A 239 2.94 23.46 -17.61
C ALA A 239 3.07 22.15 -18.40
N VAL A 240 1.98 21.38 -18.44
CA VAL A 240 1.89 20.10 -19.18
C VAL A 240 0.90 20.23 -20.34
N GLU A 241 1.14 19.47 -21.39
CA GLU A 241 0.22 19.23 -22.51
C GLU A 241 -0.24 17.78 -22.52
N ILE A 242 -1.33 17.49 -23.18
CA ILE A 242 -1.86 16.13 -23.30
C ILE A 242 -0.82 15.21 -23.91
N GLY A 243 -0.59 14.07 -23.25
CA GLY A 243 0.42 13.09 -23.63
C GLY A 243 1.78 13.28 -22.98
N LYS A 244 2.05 14.43 -22.30
CA LYS A 244 3.30 14.62 -21.53
C LYS A 244 3.43 13.57 -20.46
N THR A 245 4.62 12.97 -20.37
CA THR A 245 4.96 11.98 -19.37
C THR A 245 6.09 12.45 -18.46
N TRP A 246 6.10 11.99 -17.20
CA TRP A 246 7.22 12.17 -16.28
C TRP A 246 7.38 10.93 -15.40
N LYS A 247 8.57 10.72 -14.89
CA LYS A 247 8.90 9.56 -14.07
C LYS A 247 9.37 9.97 -12.69
N LYS A 248 9.05 9.13 -11.71
CA LYS A 248 9.55 9.21 -10.34
C LYS A 248 9.84 7.79 -9.84
N ALA A 249 10.82 7.67 -8.96
CA ALA A 249 11.13 6.39 -8.32
C ALA A 249 11.25 6.62 -6.81
N THR A 250 10.85 5.62 -6.04
CA THR A 250 11.02 5.57 -4.59
C THR A 250 11.57 4.22 -4.19
N THR A 251 12.41 4.17 -3.17
CA THR A 251 12.95 2.93 -2.63
C THR A 251 12.67 2.86 -1.14
N LEU A 252 11.92 1.86 -0.73
CA LEU A 252 11.58 1.62 0.66
C LEU A 252 12.37 0.44 1.20
N ASP A 253 13.29 0.70 2.12
CA ASP A 253 14.02 -0.32 2.88
C ASP A 253 13.22 -0.72 4.12
N MET A 254 12.67 -1.94 4.10
CA MET A 254 11.91 -2.54 5.19
C MET A 254 12.74 -3.48 6.06
N GLY A 255 14.05 -3.39 6.00
CA GLY A 255 14.98 -4.17 6.80
C GLY A 255 14.85 -5.68 6.60
N PRO A 256 14.40 -6.43 7.63
CA PRO A 256 14.31 -7.90 7.54
C PRO A 256 13.24 -8.38 6.55
N ILE A 257 12.38 -7.50 6.05
CA ILE A 257 11.39 -7.80 5.00
C ILE A 257 11.99 -7.63 3.61
N GLY A 258 13.02 -6.78 3.44
CA GLY A 258 13.66 -6.50 2.15
C GLY A 258 13.42 -5.07 1.67
N LYS A 259 13.74 -4.82 0.41
CA LYS A 259 13.61 -3.49 -0.24
C LYS A 259 12.60 -3.54 -1.38
N TYR A 260 11.77 -2.52 -1.46
CA TYR A 260 10.81 -2.30 -2.54
C TYR A 260 11.18 -1.04 -3.29
N THR A 261 11.39 -1.15 -4.60
CA THR A 261 11.58 -0.01 -5.49
C THR A 261 10.35 0.12 -6.38
N ASN A 262 9.70 1.28 -6.35
CA ASN A 262 8.59 1.62 -7.21
C ASN A 262 9.03 2.66 -8.22
N GLU A 263 8.89 2.35 -9.50
CA GLU A 263 9.06 3.28 -10.61
C GLU A 263 7.68 3.68 -11.12
N TYR A 264 7.33 4.96 -11.00
CA TYR A 264 6.07 5.52 -11.48
C TYR A 264 6.29 6.24 -12.80
N THR A 265 5.48 5.92 -13.79
CA THR A 265 5.37 6.70 -15.02
C THR A 265 3.99 7.35 -15.05
N TYR A 266 3.97 8.67 -15.00
CA TYR A 266 2.78 9.47 -15.08
C TYR A 266 2.58 9.96 -16.49
N LYS A 267 1.30 10.09 -16.90
CA LYS A 267 0.91 10.65 -18.19
C LYS A 267 -0.26 11.60 -18.01
N TYR A 268 -0.11 12.83 -18.45
CA TYR A 268 -1.22 13.78 -18.48
C TYR A 268 -2.18 13.42 -19.62
N GLU A 269 -3.46 13.19 -19.30
CA GLU A 269 -4.48 12.75 -20.26
C GLU A 269 -5.49 13.85 -20.61
N GLY A 270 -5.32 15.07 -20.03
CA GLY A 270 -6.21 16.19 -20.24
C GLY A 270 -7.31 16.28 -19.18
N ALA A 271 -8.35 17.07 -19.46
CA ALA A 271 -9.50 17.20 -18.58
C ALA A 271 -10.28 15.87 -18.52
N ASP A 272 -10.77 15.51 -17.32
CA ASP A 272 -11.58 14.30 -17.15
C ASP A 272 -12.90 14.42 -17.92
N ALA A 273 -13.31 13.31 -18.55
CA ALA A 273 -14.52 13.29 -19.41
C ALA A 273 -15.80 13.57 -18.60
N ALA A 274 -15.87 13.05 -17.37
CA ALA A 274 -17.02 13.18 -16.49
C ALA A 274 -17.06 14.54 -15.76
N ASN A 275 -15.89 15.14 -15.49
CA ASN A 275 -15.79 16.41 -14.78
C ASN A 275 -14.63 17.26 -15.33
N LYS A 276 -14.95 18.21 -16.17
CA LYS A 276 -13.98 19.10 -16.85
C LYS A 276 -13.14 19.99 -15.91
N ASN A 277 -13.54 20.12 -14.63
CA ASN A 277 -12.76 20.83 -13.62
C ASN A 277 -11.62 19.98 -13.03
N LEU A 278 -11.57 18.70 -13.39
CA LEU A 278 -10.54 17.77 -12.95
C LEU A 278 -9.62 17.42 -14.12
N ASP A 279 -8.34 17.39 -13.84
CA ASP A 279 -7.32 16.90 -14.77
C ASP A 279 -7.01 15.44 -14.49
N LYS A 280 -7.01 14.64 -15.54
CA LYS A 280 -6.73 13.22 -15.47
C LYS A 280 -5.27 12.94 -15.75
N ILE A 281 -4.66 12.19 -14.83
CA ILE A 281 -3.27 11.72 -14.92
C ILE A 281 -3.29 10.20 -14.80
N GLY A 282 -2.87 9.50 -15.86
CA GLY A 282 -2.65 8.07 -15.85
C GLY A 282 -1.37 7.73 -15.11
N ILE A 283 -1.33 6.56 -14.46
CA ILE A 283 -0.16 6.05 -13.75
C ILE A 283 0.09 4.61 -14.20
N ASP A 284 1.33 4.35 -14.62
CA ASP A 284 1.89 3.01 -14.71
C ASP A 284 2.94 2.85 -13.61
N THR A 285 2.91 1.72 -12.90
CA THR A 285 3.85 1.46 -11.81
C THR A 285 4.57 0.15 -12.06
N LYS A 286 5.90 0.15 -11.91
CA LYS A 286 6.71 -1.06 -11.84
C LYS A 286 7.27 -1.20 -10.44
N LEU A 287 6.92 -2.30 -9.76
CA LEU A 287 7.48 -2.64 -8.46
C LEU A 287 8.56 -3.69 -8.63
N THR A 288 9.73 -3.46 -8.04
CA THR A 288 10.83 -4.40 -7.92
C THR A 288 11.08 -4.69 -6.44
N TYR A 289 11.17 -5.96 -6.09
CA TYR A 289 11.49 -6.39 -4.74
C TYR A 289 12.87 -7.02 -4.70
N LEU A 290 13.64 -6.65 -3.67
CA LEU A 290 14.94 -7.25 -3.35
C LEU A 290 14.87 -7.84 -1.93
N PRO A 291 15.21 -9.12 -1.76
CA PRO A 291 15.28 -9.72 -0.42
C PRO A 291 16.37 -9.05 0.43
N PRO A 292 16.34 -9.21 1.77
CA PRO A 292 17.39 -8.68 2.64
C PRO A 292 18.77 -9.16 2.22
N GLU A 293 19.76 -8.27 2.15
CA GLU A 293 21.15 -8.59 1.73
C GLU A 293 21.86 -9.55 2.68
N LYS A 294 21.52 -9.50 3.97
CA LYS A 294 22.01 -10.43 5.01
C LYS A 294 20.80 -10.96 5.75
N ALA A 295 20.78 -12.27 5.96
CA ALA A 295 19.91 -12.83 6.97
C ALA A 295 20.31 -12.19 8.29
N SER A 296 19.60 -11.15 8.75
CA SER A 296 19.87 -10.55 10.04
C SER A 296 19.77 -11.66 11.09
N GLU A 297 20.74 -11.72 12.00
CA GLU A 297 20.75 -12.71 13.07
C GLU A 297 19.47 -12.66 13.91
N SER A 298 18.83 -11.50 13.96
CA SER A 298 17.48 -11.33 14.50
C SER A 298 16.49 -11.07 13.37
N ALA A 299 15.40 -11.80 13.34
CA ALA A 299 14.29 -11.57 12.41
C ALA A 299 13.53 -10.24 12.68
N GLY A 300 14.09 -9.33 13.46
CA GLY A 300 13.49 -8.05 13.82
C GLY A 300 12.14 -8.17 14.55
N GLY A 301 11.90 -9.28 15.25
CA GLY A 301 10.61 -9.58 15.90
C GLY A 301 9.65 -10.38 15.02
N LEU A 302 10.03 -10.71 13.77
CA LEU A 302 9.26 -11.63 12.92
C LEU A 302 9.53 -13.09 13.33
N PRO A 303 8.50 -13.97 13.24
CA PRO A 303 8.66 -15.39 13.55
C PRO A 303 9.36 -16.19 12.45
N PHE A 304 9.80 -15.53 11.39
CA PHE A 304 10.47 -16.11 10.21
C PHE A 304 11.55 -15.17 9.68
N ARG A 305 12.42 -15.69 8.80
CA ARG A 305 13.41 -14.91 8.05
C ARG A 305 13.20 -15.10 6.55
N ILE A 306 13.27 -14.03 5.78
CA ILE A 306 13.26 -14.11 4.31
C ILE A 306 14.69 -14.35 3.84
N LYS A 307 14.93 -15.47 3.17
CA LYS A 307 16.22 -15.88 2.62
C LYS A 307 16.36 -15.58 1.14
N GLY A 308 15.24 -15.56 0.42
CA GLY A 308 15.19 -15.30 -0.99
C GLY A 308 13.78 -14.92 -1.44
N ALA A 309 13.69 -14.31 -2.61
CA ALA A 309 12.41 -14.04 -3.24
C ALA A 309 12.56 -13.83 -4.74
N LYS A 310 11.52 -14.22 -5.46
CA LYS A 310 11.29 -13.91 -6.88
C LYS A 310 9.87 -13.39 -7.00
N LEU A 311 9.69 -12.08 -6.86
CA LEU A 311 8.39 -11.43 -6.95
C LEU A 311 8.34 -10.53 -8.18
N GLU A 312 7.23 -10.60 -8.90
CA GLU A 312 6.96 -9.79 -10.08
C GLU A 312 5.65 -9.03 -9.89
N SER A 313 5.64 -7.75 -10.22
CA SER A 313 4.41 -6.97 -10.31
C SER A 313 3.86 -6.99 -11.73
N LYS A 314 2.54 -7.20 -11.83
CA LYS A 314 1.79 -7.16 -13.10
C LYS A 314 0.59 -6.23 -12.94
N ASN A 315 0.07 -5.70 -14.06
CA ASN A 315 -1.15 -4.88 -14.08
C ASN A 315 -1.15 -3.70 -13.10
N SER A 316 0.02 -3.13 -12.84
CA SER A 316 0.18 -2.05 -11.87
C SER A 316 -0.15 -0.71 -12.52
N LYS A 317 -1.42 -0.29 -12.41
CA LYS A 317 -1.96 0.90 -13.05
C LYS A 317 -2.73 1.76 -12.07
N GLY A 318 -2.92 3.01 -12.45
CA GLY A 318 -3.74 3.93 -11.66
C GLY A 318 -4.18 5.16 -12.43
N THR A 319 -5.06 5.91 -11.80
CA THR A 319 -5.55 7.19 -12.30
C THR A 319 -5.59 8.18 -11.15
N VAL A 320 -5.20 9.42 -11.43
CA VAL A 320 -5.35 10.56 -10.53
C VAL A 320 -6.25 11.59 -11.20
N LEU A 321 -7.21 12.09 -10.46
CA LEU A 321 -8.02 13.26 -10.81
C LEU A 321 -7.53 14.43 -9.95
N PHE A 322 -6.87 15.39 -10.59
CA PHE A 322 -6.32 16.57 -9.96
C PHE A 322 -7.23 17.78 -10.18
N ASN A 323 -7.62 18.43 -9.11
CA ASN A 323 -8.44 19.64 -9.15
C ASN A 323 -7.53 20.87 -9.19
N ARG A 324 -7.46 21.56 -10.33
CA ARG A 324 -6.62 22.75 -10.50
C ARG A 324 -7.12 23.94 -9.66
N GLU A 325 -8.42 24.07 -9.48
CA GLU A 325 -9.00 25.16 -8.69
C GLU A 325 -8.61 25.00 -7.21
N LYS A 326 -8.76 23.80 -6.65
CA LYS A 326 -8.38 23.48 -5.27
C LYS A 326 -6.88 23.24 -5.11
N GLY A 327 -6.16 22.98 -6.21
CA GLY A 327 -4.73 22.66 -6.21
C GLY A 327 -4.44 21.41 -5.40
N ARG A 328 -5.24 20.36 -5.57
CA ARG A 328 -5.08 19.08 -4.87
C ARG A 328 -5.61 17.92 -5.71
N VAL A 329 -5.22 16.73 -5.33
CA VAL A 329 -5.86 15.54 -5.87
C VAL A 329 -7.23 15.35 -5.21
N GLU A 330 -8.26 15.21 -6.01
CA GLU A 330 -9.62 14.98 -5.54
C GLU A 330 -9.93 13.49 -5.40
N LYS A 331 -9.51 12.70 -6.39
CA LYS A 331 -9.65 11.25 -6.36
C LYS A 331 -8.44 10.57 -6.97
N SER A 332 -8.12 9.40 -6.48
CA SER A 332 -7.17 8.54 -7.16
C SER A 332 -7.41 7.08 -6.86
N THR A 333 -7.14 6.24 -7.85
CA THR A 333 -7.19 4.78 -7.76
C THR A 333 -5.89 4.20 -8.26
N THR A 334 -5.43 3.13 -7.62
CA THR A 334 -4.33 2.29 -8.14
C THR A 334 -4.62 0.84 -7.86
N SER A 335 -4.16 -0.01 -8.76
CA SER A 335 -4.13 -1.46 -8.55
C SER A 335 -2.72 -1.98 -8.80
N ILE A 336 -2.38 -3.06 -8.11
CA ILE A 336 -1.12 -3.78 -8.28
C ILE A 336 -1.36 -5.26 -8.02
N ASP A 337 -0.89 -6.10 -8.94
CA ASP A 337 -0.83 -7.55 -8.75
C ASP A 337 0.61 -7.96 -8.50
N LEU A 338 0.86 -8.69 -7.42
CA LEU A 338 2.17 -9.20 -7.04
C LEU A 338 2.13 -10.72 -7.00
N ASN A 339 2.98 -11.37 -7.78
CA ASN A 339 3.04 -12.83 -7.85
C ASN A 339 4.48 -13.32 -7.75
N GLY A 340 4.66 -14.52 -7.19
CA GLY A 340 5.97 -15.13 -7.16
C GLY A 340 6.20 -16.08 -6.00
N THR A 341 7.46 -16.21 -5.61
CA THR A 341 7.88 -17.10 -4.52
C THR A 341 8.74 -16.35 -3.51
N LEU A 342 8.61 -16.76 -2.26
CA LEU A 342 9.44 -16.35 -1.12
C LEU A 342 10.05 -17.58 -0.51
N ASP A 343 11.36 -17.57 -0.29
CA ASP A 343 12.05 -18.59 0.49
C ASP A 343 12.20 -18.07 1.92
N ILE A 344 11.49 -18.66 2.87
CA ILE A 344 11.45 -18.25 4.27
C ILE A 344 12.06 -19.34 5.15
N GLU A 345 12.78 -18.93 6.20
CA GLU A 345 13.28 -19.81 7.24
C GLU A 345 12.44 -19.67 8.49
N ILE A 346 11.88 -20.77 8.96
CA ILE A 346 11.02 -20.87 10.12
C ILE A 346 11.57 -21.94 11.05
N GLY A 347 11.94 -21.57 12.28
CA GLY A 347 12.51 -22.54 13.22
C GLY A 347 13.75 -23.28 12.70
N GLY A 348 14.51 -22.66 11.81
CA GLY A 348 15.70 -23.26 11.17
C GLY A 348 15.40 -24.09 9.91
N GLN A 349 14.13 -24.24 9.52
CA GLN A 349 13.73 -24.94 8.30
C GLN A 349 13.45 -23.96 7.16
N LEU A 350 14.06 -24.20 5.99
CA LEU A 350 13.78 -23.44 4.78
C LEU A 350 12.48 -23.93 4.12
N THR A 351 11.59 -23.01 3.86
CA THR A 351 10.29 -23.28 3.25
C THR A 351 10.05 -22.29 2.10
N SER A 352 9.67 -22.80 0.94
CA SER A 352 9.25 -21.97 -0.18
C SER A 352 7.75 -21.69 -0.10
N VAL A 353 7.39 -20.42 -0.23
CA VAL A 353 6.01 -19.93 -0.19
C VAL A 353 5.68 -19.33 -1.55
N THR A 354 4.64 -19.84 -2.21
CA THR A 354 4.09 -19.18 -3.39
C THR A 354 3.12 -18.09 -2.94
N LEU A 355 3.26 -16.89 -3.50
CA LEU A 355 2.43 -15.72 -3.23
C LEU A 355 1.70 -15.28 -4.49
N SER A 356 0.40 -15.02 -4.37
CA SER A 356 -0.40 -14.27 -5.34
C SER A 356 -1.22 -13.24 -4.57
N GLN A 357 -1.01 -11.97 -4.89
CA GLN A 357 -1.66 -10.85 -4.21
C GLN A 357 -2.20 -9.85 -5.24
N SER A 358 -3.45 -9.45 -5.08
CA SER A 358 -4.05 -8.32 -5.76
C SER A 358 -4.39 -7.25 -4.75
N GLN A 359 -3.99 -6.02 -5.02
CA GLN A 359 -4.25 -4.88 -4.16
C GLN A 359 -4.82 -3.72 -4.95
N SER A 360 -5.85 -3.10 -4.41
CA SER A 360 -6.43 -1.86 -4.92
C SER A 360 -6.45 -0.81 -3.81
N THR A 361 -6.07 0.41 -4.15
CA THR A 361 -6.14 1.55 -3.23
C THR A 361 -6.94 2.66 -3.88
N GLU A 362 -7.97 3.12 -3.19
CA GLU A 362 -8.72 4.32 -3.53
C GLU A 362 -8.44 5.41 -2.50
N VAL A 363 -8.29 6.63 -2.99
CA VAL A 363 -8.16 7.81 -2.14
C VAL A 363 -9.09 8.89 -2.65
N THR A 364 -9.83 9.49 -1.73
CA THR A 364 -10.70 10.63 -1.99
C THR A 364 -10.37 11.78 -1.05
N SER A 365 -10.49 13.01 -1.51
CA SER A 365 -10.34 14.21 -0.71
C SER A 365 -11.68 14.92 -0.53
N SER A 366 -11.89 15.54 0.65
CA SER A 366 -13.10 16.28 1.01
C SER A 366 -12.75 17.57 1.74
N ASP A 367 -13.63 18.54 1.68
CA ASP A 367 -13.57 19.76 2.49
C ASP A 367 -14.24 19.55 3.86
N THR A 368 -14.98 18.44 4.05
CA THR A 368 -15.69 18.10 5.29
C THR A 368 -15.04 16.89 5.95
N ASN A 369 -15.07 16.85 7.31
CA ASN A 369 -14.53 15.74 8.08
C ASN A 369 -15.35 14.46 7.86
N PRO A 370 -14.76 13.40 7.30
CA PRO A 370 -15.48 12.15 7.00
C PRO A 370 -15.81 11.32 8.23
N VAL A 371 -15.27 11.67 9.40
CA VAL A 371 -15.48 10.96 10.68
C VAL A 371 -16.54 11.63 11.54
N GLU A 372 -16.81 12.92 11.33
CA GLU A 372 -17.89 13.60 12.02
C GLU A 372 -19.23 13.07 11.52
N THR A 373 -19.95 12.36 12.39
CA THR A 373 -21.35 12.00 12.14
C THR A 373 -22.16 13.30 12.10
N LYS A 374 -22.81 13.59 10.97
CA LYS A 374 -23.90 14.56 10.95
C LYS A 374 -24.84 14.19 12.11
N PRO A 375 -25.25 15.16 12.97
CA PRO A 375 -26.31 14.89 13.91
C PRO A 375 -27.48 14.28 13.11
N ALA A 376 -27.97 13.13 13.54
CA ALA A 376 -29.14 12.54 12.92
C ALA A 376 -30.22 13.64 12.91
N ASP A 377 -30.72 13.98 11.71
CA ASP A 377 -31.88 14.83 11.59
C ASP A 377 -32.98 14.24 12.48
N THR A 378 -33.15 14.76 13.66
CA THR A 378 -34.28 14.43 14.54
C THR A 378 -35.50 15.02 13.85
N LYS A 379 -36.13 14.18 13.02
CA LYS A 379 -37.47 14.48 12.49
C LYS A 379 -38.35 14.84 13.69
N PRO A 380 -38.96 16.01 13.73
CA PRO A 380 -39.84 16.37 14.84
C PRO A 380 -40.90 15.26 14.99
N ALA A 381 -41.02 14.73 16.19
CA ALA A 381 -42.09 13.79 16.48
C ALA A 381 -43.44 14.46 16.18
N ASP A 382 -44.20 13.87 15.28
CA ASP A 382 -45.58 14.29 15.03
C ASP A 382 -46.35 14.36 16.34
N PRO A 383 -47.03 15.47 16.67
CA PRO A 383 -47.85 15.54 17.86
C PRO A 383 -48.96 14.52 17.77
N LYS A 384 -48.98 13.58 18.74
CA LYS A 384 -50.04 12.60 18.90
C LYS A 384 -51.39 13.34 18.95
N GLN A 385 -52.26 13.04 17.96
CA GLN A 385 -53.64 13.44 18.03
C GLN A 385 -54.28 12.80 19.27
N PRO A 386 -55.11 13.54 20.05
CA PRO A 386 -55.83 12.99 21.17
C PRO A 386 -56.91 12.06 20.66
N SER A 387 -56.91 10.84 21.14
CA SER A 387 -57.95 9.84 20.94
C SER A 387 -59.25 10.34 21.57
N LYS A 388 -60.31 10.39 20.75
CA LYS A 388 -61.70 10.54 21.21
C LYS A 388 -62.23 9.21 21.73
#